data_1d1acabcc1842bfa459c09adbd4f7079
#
_entry.id   1d1acabcc1842bfa459c09adbd4f7079
#
_cell.length_a   1.000
_cell.length_b   1.000
_cell.length_c   1.000
_cell.angle_alpha   90.00
_cell.angle_beta   90.00
_cell.angle_gamma   90.00
#
_symmetry.space_group_name_H-M   'P 1'
#
loop_
_entity.id
_entity.type
_entity.pdbx_description
1 polymer ?
#
loop_
_entity_poly.entity_id
_entity_poly.type
_entity_poly.pdbx_seq_one_letter_code
_entity_poly.pdbx_strand_id
1 'polypeptide(L)'
;MKKTLLFTALVAFILSFSMSANAQMKASGKDYKKLQKNEKVLNKDLEKKAIKAARKEAKKLTKEGFRTPVGKLPLDKQLETAWQKQAEMDMEGNPYWYIASSRAIGGNQSSAALQATNAAKIDLAGQIQTKVSQLIEAKVANDDMGQEEAASLSNVVASSKSIISGTLGRTIPLVEVYRTLPNKNVEVMVTIGYSMQTANQEAIKAIRQELAGKSEELAKELDKLAE
;
A
#
# COMPACT_ATOMS: atom_id res chain seq x y z
N MET A 1 -21.96 2.93 24.29
CA MET A 1 -20.99 1.85 24.13
C MET A 1 -21.60 0.66 23.38
N LYS A 2 -21.97 0.75 22.09
CA LYS A 2 -22.50 -0.38 21.29
C LYS A 2 -22.30 -0.18 19.76
N LYS A 3 -21.20 0.47 19.33
CA LYS A 3 -20.93 0.71 17.89
C LYS A 3 -19.51 0.36 17.42
N THR A 4 -18.69 -0.28 18.26
CA THR A 4 -17.31 -0.65 17.93
C THR A 4 -17.10 -2.14 17.65
N LEU A 5 -18.16 -2.96 17.68
CA LEU A 5 -18.05 -4.43 17.55
C LEU A 5 -18.37 -4.99 16.15
N LEU A 6 -18.62 -4.13 15.16
CA LEU A 6 -19.01 -4.60 13.82
C LEU A 6 -17.86 -4.57 12.78
N PHE A 7 -16.70 -4.06 13.16
CA PHE A 7 -15.56 -3.98 12.23
C PHE A 7 -14.55 -5.13 12.36
N THR A 8 -14.58 -5.85 13.49
CA THR A 8 -13.68 -6.99 13.74
C THR A 8 -14.20 -8.33 13.22
N ALA A 9 -15.46 -8.43 12.84
CA ALA A 9 -16.03 -9.69 12.36
C ALA A 9 -15.83 -9.96 10.85
N LEU A 10 -15.39 -8.97 10.06
CA LEU A 10 -15.21 -9.12 8.62
C LEU A 10 -13.81 -9.59 8.21
N VAL A 11 -12.82 -9.48 9.10
CA VAL A 11 -11.44 -9.91 8.83
C VAL A 11 -11.19 -11.38 9.22
N ALA A 12 -12.03 -11.95 10.06
CA ALA A 12 -11.85 -13.33 10.54
C ALA A 12 -12.39 -14.43 9.61
N PHE A 13 -13.05 -14.07 8.48
CA PHE A 13 -13.67 -15.07 7.59
C PHE A 13 -12.80 -15.47 6.39
N ILE A 14 -11.60 -14.90 6.23
CA ILE A 14 -10.70 -15.20 5.10
C ILE A 14 -9.62 -16.23 5.45
N LEU A 15 -9.49 -16.63 6.73
CA LEU A 15 -8.37 -17.47 7.19
C LEU A 15 -8.70 -18.96 7.40
N SER A 16 -9.81 -19.49 6.85
CA SER A 16 -10.14 -20.91 7.00
C SER A 16 -10.51 -21.64 5.70
N PHE A 17 -9.69 -21.45 4.64
CA PHE A 17 -9.83 -22.30 3.46
C PHE A 17 -8.47 -22.82 2.97
N SER A 18 -7.73 -23.48 3.87
CA SER A 18 -6.65 -24.37 3.50
C SER A 18 -7.17 -25.81 3.68
N MET A 19 -7.80 -26.37 2.64
CA MET A 19 -7.99 -27.82 2.55
C MET A 19 -7.95 -28.32 1.13
N SER A 20 -6.93 -29.16 0.90
CA SER A 20 -6.90 -30.32 0.00
C SER A 20 -7.07 -30.03 -1.50
N ALA A 21 -5.93 -29.89 -2.16
CA ALA A 21 -5.75 -30.27 -3.55
C ALA A 21 -6.14 -31.74 -3.75
N ASN A 22 -7.24 -31.99 -4.38
CA ASN A 22 -7.56 -33.12 -5.28
C ASN A 22 -9.07 -33.28 -5.41
N ALA A 23 -9.74 -32.28 -5.98
CA ALA A 23 -11.00 -32.48 -6.67
C ALA A 23 -10.94 -31.61 -7.93
N GLN A 24 -10.53 -32.19 -9.04
CA GLN A 24 -10.76 -31.61 -10.37
C GLN A 24 -12.28 -31.53 -10.60
N MET A 25 -12.94 -30.51 -10.06
CA MET A 25 -14.25 -30.11 -10.50
C MET A 25 -14.10 -29.46 -11.88
N LYS A 26 -14.46 -30.18 -12.93
CA LYS A 26 -14.81 -29.58 -14.22
C LYS A 26 -15.97 -28.61 -13.98
N ALA A 27 -15.68 -27.36 -13.64
CA ALA A 27 -16.66 -26.32 -13.56
C ALA A 27 -17.23 -26.12 -14.96
N SER A 28 -18.54 -26.38 -15.12
CA SER A 28 -19.26 -26.13 -16.37
C SER A 28 -19.08 -24.67 -16.79
N GLY A 29 -18.90 -24.38 -18.07
CA GLY A 29 -18.76 -23.02 -18.60
C GLY A 29 -19.93 -22.07 -18.21
N LYS A 30 -21.06 -22.63 -17.74
CA LYS A 30 -22.18 -21.88 -17.16
C LYS A 30 -21.85 -21.35 -15.74
N ASP A 31 -21.12 -22.13 -14.95
CA ASP A 31 -20.73 -21.73 -13.58
C ASP A 31 -19.63 -20.65 -13.61
N TYR A 32 -18.70 -20.74 -14.55
CA TYR A 32 -17.70 -19.69 -14.79
C TYR A 32 -18.36 -18.34 -15.17
N LYS A 33 -19.35 -18.36 -16.08
CA LYS A 33 -20.10 -17.15 -16.46
C LYS A 33 -20.90 -16.57 -15.28
N LYS A 34 -21.41 -17.43 -14.40
CA LYS A 34 -22.17 -17.01 -13.22
C LYS A 34 -21.25 -16.40 -12.17
N LEU A 35 -20.07 -16.99 -11.97
CA LEU A 35 -19.02 -16.44 -11.08
C LEU A 35 -18.54 -15.07 -11.58
N GLN A 36 -18.18 -14.93 -12.86
CA GLN A 36 -17.80 -13.64 -13.44
C GLN A 36 -18.90 -12.57 -13.35
N LYS A 37 -20.17 -12.97 -13.50
CA LYS A 37 -21.29 -12.04 -13.36
C LYS A 37 -21.46 -11.57 -11.91
N ASN A 38 -21.34 -12.49 -10.96
CA ASN A 38 -21.41 -12.19 -9.52
C ASN A 38 -20.25 -11.29 -9.09
N GLU A 39 -19.05 -11.57 -9.57
CA GLU A 39 -17.85 -10.75 -9.31
C GLU A 39 -18.01 -9.34 -9.86
N LYS A 40 -18.51 -9.17 -11.09
CA LYS A 40 -18.82 -7.85 -11.66
C LYS A 40 -19.86 -7.08 -10.88
N VAL A 41 -20.88 -7.76 -10.34
CA VAL A 41 -21.91 -7.12 -9.50
C VAL A 41 -21.32 -6.70 -8.16
N LEU A 42 -20.53 -7.57 -7.53
CA LEU A 42 -19.86 -7.28 -6.27
C LEU A 42 -18.90 -6.08 -6.40
N ASN A 43 -18.09 -6.06 -7.47
CA ASN A 43 -17.15 -4.98 -7.73
C ASN A 43 -17.88 -3.64 -7.96
N LYS A 44 -19.02 -3.63 -8.70
CA LYS A 44 -19.84 -2.42 -8.85
C LYS A 44 -20.43 -1.90 -7.54
N ASP A 45 -20.84 -2.79 -6.65
CA ASP A 45 -21.40 -2.38 -5.35
C ASP A 45 -20.31 -1.89 -4.39
N LEU A 46 -19.10 -2.50 -4.42
CA LEU A 46 -17.93 -2.01 -3.71
C LEU A 46 -17.51 -0.63 -4.23
N GLU A 47 -17.47 -0.44 -5.55
CA GLU A 47 -17.17 0.83 -6.19
C GLU A 47 -18.18 1.92 -5.78
N LYS A 48 -19.49 1.65 -5.82
CA LYS A 48 -20.51 2.61 -5.36
C LYS A 48 -20.35 2.98 -3.89
N LYS A 49 -20.03 2.01 -3.02
CA LYS A 49 -19.78 2.26 -1.59
C LYS A 49 -18.54 3.10 -1.39
N ALA A 50 -17.45 2.81 -2.13
CA ALA A 50 -16.22 3.58 -2.12
C ALA A 50 -16.46 5.04 -2.55
N ILE A 51 -17.15 5.26 -3.67
CA ILE A 51 -17.52 6.60 -4.16
C ILE A 51 -18.32 7.37 -3.09
N LYS A 52 -19.29 6.71 -2.46
CA LYS A 52 -20.09 7.35 -1.40
C LYS A 52 -19.25 7.72 -0.18
N ALA A 53 -18.33 6.86 0.22
CA ALA A 53 -17.40 7.10 1.31
C ALA A 53 -16.44 8.26 0.97
N ALA A 54 -15.84 8.25 -0.22
CA ALA A 54 -14.97 9.33 -0.71
C ALA A 54 -15.66 10.70 -0.70
N ARG A 55 -16.89 10.78 -1.19
CA ARG A 55 -17.69 12.01 -1.15
C ARG A 55 -18.00 12.47 0.27
N LYS A 56 -18.25 11.54 1.20
CA LYS A 56 -18.49 11.87 2.61
C LYS A 56 -17.21 12.43 3.25
N GLU A 57 -16.07 11.84 2.95
CA GLU A 57 -14.77 12.28 3.43
C GLU A 57 -14.38 13.65 2.84
N ALA A 58 -14.61 13.85 1.53
CA ALA A 58 -14.42 15.14 0.88
C ALA A 58 -15.21 16.27 1.57
N LYS A 59 -16.49 16.02 1.88
CA LYS A 59 -17.33 16.98 2.61
C LYS A 59 -16.79 17.26 4.01
N LYS A 60 -16.26 16.25 4.71
CA LYS A 60 -15.65 16.41 6.03
C LYS A 60 -14.41 17.30 5.95
N LEU A 61 -13.47 16.98 5.05
CA LEU A 61 -12.24 17.75 4.86
C LEU A 61 -12.54 19.20 4.44
N THR A 62 -13.53 19.40 3.55
CA THR A 62 -13.96 20.76 3.15
C THR A 62 -14.50 21.55 4.34
N LYS A 63 -15.28 20.92 5.25
CA LYS A 63 -15.76 21.56 6.49
C LYS A 63 -14.61 21.89 7.46
N GLU A 64 -13.54 21.11 7.45
CA GLU A 64 -12.32 21.35 8.20
C GLU A 64 -11.46 22.47 7.59
N GLY A 65 -11.89 23.06 6.45
CA GLY A 65 -11.23 24.17 5.78
C GLY A 65 -10.20 23.75 4.71
N PHE A 66 -10.08 22.45 4.42
CA PHE A 66 -9.20 21.98 3.36
C PHE A 66 -9.72 22.36 1.97
N ARG A 67 -8.78 22.75 1.12
CA ARG A 67 -9.00 23.14 -0.27
C ARG A 67 -8.03 22.41 -1.19
N THR A 68 -8.44 22.24 -2.44
CA THR A 68 -7.59 21.64 -3.47
C THR A 68 -6.70 22.72 -4.10
N PRO A 69 -5.41 22.47 -4.33
CA PRO A 69 -4.54 23.35 -5.09
C PRO A 69 -5.07 23.61 -6.51
N VAL A 70 -4.76 24.79 -7.06
CA VAL A 70 -5.11 25.13 -8.43
C VAL A 70 -4.50 24.13 -9.41
N GLY A 71 -5.27 23.68 -10.38
CA GLY A 71 -4.84 22.70 -11.39
C GLY A 71 -4.92 21.24 -10.95
N LYS A 72 -5.34 20.93 -9.72
CA LYS A 72 -5.63 19.57 -9.26
C LYS A 72 -7.10 19.22 -9.44
N LEU A 73 -7.40 17.93 -9.49
CA LEU A 73 -8.77 17.43 -9.52
C LEU A 73 -9.55 17.88 -8.26
N PRO A 74 -10.88 18.04 -8.33
CA PRO A 74 -11.71 18.26 -7.17
C PRO A 74 -11.47 17.19 -6.09
N LEU A 75 -11.60 17.55 -4.81
CA LEU A 75 -11.25 16.68 -3.69
C LEU A 75 -12.01 15.35 -3.69
N ASP A 76 -13.28 15.34 -4.04
CA ASP A 76 -14.10 14.13 -4.16
C ASP A 76 -13.53 13.19 -5.23
N LYS A 77 -13.03 13.72 -6.36
CA LYS A 77 -12.42 12.93 -7.41
C LYS A 77 -11.04 12.40 -7.05
N GLN A 78 -10.24 13.18 -6.34
CA GLN A 78 -8.97 12.72 -5.80
C GLN A 78 -9.17 11.55 -4.85
N LEU A 79 -10.12 11.65 -3.92
CA LEU A 79 -10.45 10.59 -2.98
C LEU A 79 -11.07 9.36 -3.67
N GLU A 80 -11.95 9.55 -4.65
CA GLU A 80 -12.48 8.42 -5.45
C GLU A 80 -11.34 7.63 -6.10
N THR A 81 -10.37 8.34 -6.72
CA THR A 81 -9.19 7.70 -7.34
C THR A 81 -8.32 6.98 -6.31
N ALA A 82 -8.07 7.60 -5.15
CA ALA A 82 -7.29 6.98 -4.08
C ALA A 82 -7.94 5.69 -3.56
N TRP A 83 -9.25 5.70 -3.35
CA TRP A 83 -10.00 4.52 -2.92
C TRP A 83 -10.03 3.41 -3.97
N GLN A 84 -10.16 3.77 -5.26
CA GLN A 84 -10.06 2.80 -6.35
C GLN A 84 -8.69 2.13 -6.37
N LYS A 85 -7.61 2.91 -6.26
CA LYS A 85 -6.25 2.38 -6.20
C LYS A 85 -6.01 1.50 -4.98
N GLN A 86 -6.60 1.83 -3.84
CA GLN A 86 -6.52 1.02 -2.63
C GLN A 86 -7.26 -0.33 -2.75
N ALA A 87 -8.33 -0.36 -3.54
CA ALA A 87 -9.14 -1.56 -3.75
C ALA A 87 -8.66 -2.41 -4.94
N GLU A 88 -7.69 -1.93 -5.73
CA GLU A 88 -7.16 -2.63 -6.89
C GLU A 88 -6.29 -3.81 -6.44
N MET A 89 -6.67 -5.01 -6.88
CA MET A 89 -5.98 -6.26 -6.58
C MET A 89 -5.42 -6.86 -7.86
N ASP A 90 -4.35 -7.63 -7.74
CA ASP A 90 -3.84 -8.47 -8.83
C ASP A 90 -4.70 -9.74 -9.02
N MET A 91 -4.32 -10.59 -9.99
CA MET A 91 -5.05 -11.84 -10.27
C MET A 91 -4.95 -12.87 -9.13
N GLU A 92 -4.01 -12.69 -8.22
CA GLU A 92 -3.77 -13.54 -7.06
C GLU A 92 -4.46 -13.02 -5.79
N GLY A 93 -5.12 -11.85 -5.88
CA GLY A 93 -5.81 -11.22 -4.75
C GLY A 93 -4.90 -10.39 -3.84
N ASN A 94 -3.65 -10.09 -4.25
CA ASN A 94 -2.78 -9.18 -3.52
C ASN A 94 -3.08 -7.73 -3.90
N PRO A 95 -2.92 -6.77 -2.98
CA PRO A 95 -3.01 -5.36 -3.30
C PRO A 95 -2.02 -4.96 -4.39
N TYR A 96 -2.48 -4.20 -5.37
CA TYR A 96 -1.63 -3.73 -6.46
C TYR A 96 -0.78 -2.51 -6.09
N TRP A 97 -1.22 -1.74 -5.08
CA TRP A 97 -0.64 -0.47 -4.68
C TRP A 97 -0.29 -0.40 -3.20
N TYR A 98 0.91 0.09 -2.90
CA TYR A 98 1.19 0.69 -1.61
C TYR A 98 0.64 2.11 -1.60
N ILE A 99 -0.09 2.48 -0.55
CA ILE A 99 -0.66 3.81 -0.39
C ILE A 99 -0.28 4.34 0.99
N ALA A 100 0.22 5.57 1.01
CA ALA A 100 0.53 6.27 2.24
C ALA A 100 -0.02 7.68 2.23
N SER A 101 -0.49 8.12 3.39
CA SER A 101 -1.02 9.47 3.60
C SER A 101 -0.28 10.13 4.74
N SER A 102 0.12 11.38 4.54
CA SER A 102 0.76 12.15 5.59
C SER A 102 0.28 13.60 5.60
N ARG A 103 0.50 14.27 6.74
CA ARG A 103 0.21 15.69 6.93
C ARG A 103 1.46 16.38 7.44
N ALA A 104 1.66 17.62 6.99
CA ALA A 104 2.71 18.46 7.52
C ALA A 104 2.24 19.93 7.59
N ILE A 105 2.87 20.70 8.46
CA ILE A 105 2.64 22.12 8.63
C ILE A 105 3.93 22.86 8.27
N GLY A 106 3.81 23.85 7.40
CA GLY A 106 4.93 24.69 7.01
C GLY A 106 4.55 26.17 6.95
N GLY A 107 5.53 27.02 6.79
CA GLY A 107 5.31 28.47 6.63
C GLY A 107 4.63 28.85 5.30
N ASN A 108 4.64 27.94 4.32
CA ASN A 108 3.92 28.08 3.05
C ASN A 108 3.51 26.70 2.52
N GLN A 109 2.63 26.69 1.50
CA GLN A 109 2.07 25.47 0.92
C GLN A 109 3.13 24.54 0.34
N SER A 110 4.11 25.06 -0.40
CA SER A 110 5.15 24.25 -1.04
C SER A 110 6.04 23.54 -0.02
N SER A 111 6.45 24.24 1.03
CA SER A 111 7.24 23.66 2.12
C SER A 111 6.47 22.55 2.86
N ALA A 112 5.20 22.82 3.18
CA ALA A 112 4.34 21.83 3.84
C ALA A 112 4.08 20.62 2.94
N ALA A 113 3.84 20.82 1.63
CA ALA A 113 3.64 19.74 0.68
C ALA A 113 4.89 18.86 0.52
N LEU A 114 6.07 19.45 0.47
CA LEU A 114 7.33 18.72 0.42
C LEU A 114 7.53 17.84 1.67
N GLN A 115 7.31 18.43 2.85
CA GLN A 115 7.42 17.70 4.12
C GLN A 115 6.40 16.55 4.21
N ALA A 116 5.13 16.80 3.84
CA ALA A 116 4.10 15.79 3.81
C ALA A 116 4.44 14.65 2.82
N THR A 117 4.95 15.00 1.63
CA THR A 117 5.35 14.01 0.63
C THR A 117 6.51 13.16 1.12
N ASN A 118 7.52 13.76 1.74
CA ASN A 118 8.65 13.02 2.30
C ASN A 118 8.22 12.08 3.45
N ALA A 119 7.35 12.55 4.33
CA ALA A 119 6.79 11.72 5.39
C ALA A 119 5.98 10.55 4.84
N ALA A 120 5.17 10.77 3.81
CA ALA A 120 4.43 9.70 3.14
C ALA A 120 5.37 8.69 2.44
N LYS A 121 6.49 9.13 1.84
CA LYS A 121 7.51 8.22 1.28
C LYS A 121 8.17 7.36 2.36
N ILE A 122 8.46 7.92 3.53
CA ILE A 122 9.01 7.17 4.67
C ILE A 122 8.01 6.12 5.16
N ASP A 123 6.72 6.43 5.13
CA ASP A 123 5.66 5.49 5.49
C ASP A 123 5.55 4.36 4.45
N LEU A 124 5.58 4.68 3.13
CA LEU A 124 5.68 3.67 2.07
C LEU A 124 6.89 2.76 2.25
N ALA A 125 8.06 3.32 2.55
CA ALA A 125 9.27 2.53 2.79
C ALA A 125 9.09 1.55 3.96
N GLY A 126 8.36 1.94 5.01
CA GLY A 126 8.01 1.05 6.11
C GLY A 126 7.09 -0.10 5.71
N GLN A 127 6.08 0.17 4.85
CA GLN A 127 5.19 -0.86 4.32
C GLN A 127 5.97 -1.85 3.44
N ILE A 128 6.85 -1.37 2.57
CA ILE A 128 7.72 -2.19 1.71
C ILE A 128 8.67 -3.04 2.55
N GLN A 129 9.33 -2.44 3.54
CA GLN A 129 10.21 -3.14 4.48
C GLN A 129 9.47 -4.29 5.17
N THR A 130 8.26 -4.05 5.66
CA THR A 130 7.43 -5.08 6.28
C THR A 130 7.11 -6.21 5.29
N LYS A 131 6.81 -5.89 4.03
CA LYS A 131 6.53 -6.90 3.01
C LYS A 131 7.77 -7.74 2.69
N VAL A 132 8.94 -7.13 2.56
CA VAL A 132 10.20 -7.86 2.33
C VAL A 132 10.49 -8.79 3.51
N SER A 133 10.30 -8.34 4.76
CA SER A 133 10.44 -9.21 5.94
C SER A 133 9.47 -10.40 5.90
N GLN A 134 8.22 -10.19 5.51
CA GLN A 134 7.24 -11.28 5.36
C GLN A 134 7.64 -12.29 4.27
N LEU A 135 8.27 -11.84 3.18
CA LEU A 135 8.78 -12.73 2.13
C LEU A 135 9.92 -13.60 2.66
N ILE A 136 10.83 -13.05 3.47
CA ILE A 136 11.89 -13.82 4.14
C ILE A 136 11.27 -14.88 5.05
N GLU A 137 10.32 -14.50 5.91
CA GLU A 137 9.63 -15.41 6.82
C GLU A 137 8.93 -16.55 6.05
N ALA A 138 8.28 -16.23 4.92
CA ALA A 138 7.62 -17.22 4.08
C ALA A 138 8.61 -18.22 3.46
N LYS A 139 9.80 -17.77 3.03
CA LYS A 139 10.85 -18.66 2.50
C LYS A 139 11.40 -19.60 3.58
N VAL A 140 11.55 -19.12 4.82
CA VAL A 140 11.92 -19.98 5.96
C VAL A 140 10.84 -21.04 6.24
N ALA A 141 9.58 -20.63 6.24
CA ALA A 141 8.46 -21.54 6.50
C ALA A 141 8.31 -22.65 5.44
N ASN A 142 8.80 -22.40 4.22
CA ASN A 142 8.80 -23.36 3.11
C ASN A 142 10.12 -24.17 3.00
N ASP A 143 11.03 -24.05 3.96
CA ASP A 143 12.38 -24.63 3.94
C ASP A 143 13.24 -24.19 2.73
N ASP A 144 12.90 -23.04 2.09
CA ASP A 144 13.64 -22.50 0.96
C ASP A 144 14.84 -21.63 1.38
N MET A 145 14.95 -21.30 2.67
CA MET A 145 16.00 -20.47 3.27
C MET A 145 16.33 -20.95 4.69
N GLY A 146 17.62 -21.00 5.04
CA GLY A 146 18.08 -21.32 6.37
C GLY A 146 17.73 -20.25 7.42
N GLN A 147 17.58 -20.64 8.68
CA GLN A 147 17.19 -19.70 9.75
C GLN A 147 18.29 -18.66 10.03
N GLU A 148 19.57 -19.02 9.87
CA GLU A 148 20.69 -18.12 10.11
C GLU A 148 20.79 -17.03 9.02
N GLU A 149 20.66 -17.42 7.76
CA GLU A 149 20.58 -16.51 6.62
C GLU A 149 19.39 -15.58 6.72
N ALA A 150 18.21 -16.11 7.08
CA ALA A 150 16.99 -15.34 7.27
C ALA A 150 17.13 -14.31 8.40
N ALA A 151 17.75 -14.68 9.53
CA ALA A 151 18.00 -13.74 10.63
C ALA A 151 18.95 -12.61 10.19
N SER A 152 19.99 -12.95 9.44
CA SER A 152 20.95 -11.98 8.91
C SER A 152 20.30 -11.03 7.91
N LEU A 153 19.49 -11.54 6.97
CA LEU A 153 18.73 -10.72 6.02
C LEU A 153 17.72 -9.83 6.73
N SER A 154 16.98 -10.35 7.69
CA SER A 154 16.00 -9.58 8.48
C SER A 154 16.64 -8.40 9.18
N ASN A 155 17.84 -8.55 9.73
CA ASN A 155 18.59 -7.46 10.35
C ASN A 155 18.98 -6.37 9.34
N VAL A 156 19.40 -6.76 8.12
CA VAL A 156 19.70 -5.80 7.05
C VAL A 156 18.42 -5.09 6.58
N VAL A 157 17.34 -5.81 6.37
CA VAL A 157 16.04 -5.24 5.99
C VAL A 157 15.55 -4.28 7.07
N ALA A 158 15.69 -4.64 8.37
CA ALA A 158 15.29 -3.77 9.47
C ALA A 158 16.01 -2.41 9.47
N SER A 159 17.25 -2.36 9.00
CA SER A 159 18.04 -1.12 8.90
C SER A 159 17.87 -0.37 7.58
N SER A 160 17.21 -0.95 6.57
CA SER A 160 17.19 -0.45 5.19
C SER A 160 16.09 0.59 4.88
N LYS A 161 15.24 0.96 5.84
CA LYS A 161 14.10 1.87 5.62
C LYS A 161 14.49 3.20 4.96
N SER A 162 15.58 3.81 5.37
CA SER A 162 16.08 5.07 4.79
C SER A 162 16.55 4.88 3.36
N ILE A 163 17.22 3.76 3.07
CA ILE A 163 17.71 3.39 1.74
C ILE A 163 16.52 3.16 0.81
N ILE A 164 15.54 2.35 1.23
CA ILE A 164 14.30 2.12 0.48
C ILE A 164 13.60 3.44 0.20
N SER A 165 13.43 4.31 1.20
CA SER A 165 12.80 5.62 1.01
C SER A 165 13.52 6.50 -0.02
N GLY A 166 14.87 6.45 -0.04
CA GLY A 166 15.70 7.18 -1.00
C GLY A 166 15.63 6.64 -2.42
N THR A 167 15.38 5.33 -2.59
CA THR A 167 15.28 4.67 -3.90
C THR A 167 13.87 4.71 -4.50
N LEU A 168 12.84 5.02 -3.69
CA LEU A 168 11.49 5.18 -4.22
C LEU A 168 11.48 6.25 -5.32
N GLY A 169 11.28 5.81 -6.53
CA GLY A 169 11.23 6.65 -7.71
C GLY A 169 10.01 7.59 -7.74
N ARG A 170 9.40 7.77 -8.89
CA ARG A 170 8.25 8.64 -9.07
C ARG A 170 6.99 8.01 -8.48
N THR A 171 6.58 8.48 -7.30
CA THR A 171 5.28 8.14 -6.70
C THR A 171 4.13 8.83 -7.44
N ILE A 172 2.93 8.25 -7.39
CA ILE A 172 1.72 8.83 -7.97
C ILE A 172 1.00 9.65 -6.89
N PRO A 173 0.87 10.98 -7.04
CA PRO A 173 0.06 11.77 -6.12
C PRO A 173 -1.43 11.47 -6.35
N LEU A 174 -2.10 10.96 -5.32
CA LEU A 174 -3.51 10.59 -5.35
C LEU A 174 -4.38 11.68 -4.74
N VAL A 175 -3.96 12.24 -3.58
CA VAL A 175 -4.66 13.34 -2.90
C VAL A 175 -3.63 14.41 -2.52
N GLU A 176 -3.98 15.66 -2.75
CA GLU A 176 -3.26 16.82 -2.23
C GLU A 176 -4.25 17.91 -1.89
N VAL A 177 -4.32 18.27 -0.62
CA VAL A 177 -5.18 19.33 -0.11
C VAL A 177 -4.44 20.14 0.94
N TYR A 178 -4.83 21.40 1.08
CA TYR A 178 -4.22 22.32 2.05
C TYR A 178 -5.27 23.15 2.79
N ARG A 179 -4.90 23.65 3.96
CA ARG A 179 -5.65 24.70 4.67
C ARG A 179 -4.69 25.67 5.35
N THR A 180 -5.13 26.91 5.47
CA THR A 180 -4.40 27.91 6.26
C THR A 180 -4.87 27.87 7.71
N LEU A 181 -3.93 27.78 8.62
CA LEU A 181 -4.17 27.76 10.06
C LEU A 181 -4.28 29.20 10.62
N PRO A 182 -4.86 29.41 11.82
CA PRO A 182 -4.99 30.73 12.44
C PRO A 182 -3.65 31.48 12.60
N ASN A 183 -2.55 30.77 12.79
CA ASN A 183 -1.20 31.31 12.91
C ASN A 183 -0.54 31.61 11.54
N LYS A 184 -1.31 31.62 10.45
CA LYS A 184 -0.88 31.82 9.05
C LYS A 184 -0.01 30.71 8.46
N ASN A 185 0.33 29.67 9.19
CA ASN A 185 0.95 28.49 8.65
C ASN A 185 -0.02 27.72 7.75
N VAL A 186 0.53 26.90 6.87
CA VAL A 186 -0.25 26.07 5.96
C VAL A 186 -0.08 24.60 6.35
N GLU A 187 -1.19 23.92 6.58
CA GLU A 187 -1.24 22.48 6.71
C GLU A 187 -1.56 21.87 5.35
N VAL A 188 -0.76 20.89 4.95
CA VAL A 188 -0.96 20.12 3.71
C VAL A 188 -1.14 18.66 4.07
N MET A 189 -2.13 18.00 3.45
CA MET A 189 -2.31 16.56 3.48
C MET A 189 -2.03 16.01 2.08
N VAL A 190 -1.16 14.99 2.01
CA VAL A 190 -0.80 14.31 0.77
C VAL A 190 -1.07 12.82 0.92
N THR A 191 -1.65 12.21 -0.11
CA THR A 191 -1.73 10.76 -0.28
C THR A 191 -1.01 10.40 -1.55
N ILE A 192 -0.08 9.47 -1.48
CA ILE A 192 0.70 8.97 -2.61
C ILE A 192 0.51 7.46 -2.76
N GLY A 193 0.58 6.99 -4.00
CA GLY A 193 0.56 5.58 -4.33
C GLY A 193 1.85 5.18 -5.04
N TYR A 194 2.23 3.90 -4.89
CA TYR A 194 3.36 3.29 -5.58
C TYR A 194 3.03 1.84 -5.92
N SER A 195 3.34 1.40 -7.13
CA SER A 195 3.11 0.01 -7.55
C SER A 195 3.85 -0.95 -6.63
N MET A 196 3.15 -1.94 -6.08
CA MET A 196 3.72 -2.92 -5.15
C MET A 196 4.83 -3.74 -5.82
N GLN A 197 4.62 -4.19 -7.04
CA GLN A 197 5.61 -4.95 -7.80
C GLN A 197 6.90 -4.14 -8.00
N THR A 198 6.77 -2.91 -8.52
CA THR A 198 7.93 -2.03 -8.73
C THR A 198 8.63 -1.70 -7.42
N ALA A 199 7.87 -1.42 -6.36
CA ALA A 199 8.40 -1.09 -5.05
C ALA A 199 9.24 -2.21 -4.45
N ASN A 200 8.73 -3.45 -4.52
CA ASN A 200 9.45 -4.61 -4.00
C ASN A 200 10.74 -4.87 -4.77
N GLN A 201 10.70 -4.79 -6.11
CA GLN A 201 11.89 -4.95 -6.96
C GLN A 201 12.94 -3.87 -6.67
N GLU A 202 12.55 -2.61 -6.56
CA GLU A 202 13.47 -1.51 -6.24
C GLU A 202 14.06 -1.64 -4.82
N ALA A 203 13.24 -2.06 -3.85
CA ALA A 203 13.70 -2.28 -2.49
C ALA A 203 14.71 -3.43 -2.42
N ILE A 204 14.43 -4.57 -3.03
CA ILE A 204 15.33 -5.72 -3.09
C ILE A 204 16.65 -5.31 -3.76
N LYS A 205 16.59 -4.59 -4.88
CA LYS A 205 17.79 -4.08 -5.56
C LYS A 205 18.61 -3.13 -4.69
N ALA A 206 17.97 -2.25 -3.95
CA ALA A 206 18.62 -1.30 -3.06
C ALA A 206 19.31 -2.00 -1.87
N ILE A 207 18.63 -2.96 -1.27
CA ILE A 207 19.18 -3.78 -0.17
C ILE A 207 20.34 -4.63 -0.69
N ARG A 208 20.23 -5.19 -1.90
CA ARG A 208 21.30 -5.93 -2.55
C ARG A 208 22.56 -5.10 -2.75
N GLN A 209 22.41 -3.86 -3.20
CA GLN A 209 23.56 -2.94 -3.33
C GLN A 209 24.26 -2.67 -2.00
N GLU A 210 23.49 -2.56 -0.93
CA GLU A 210 24.04 -2.43 0.43
C GLU A 210 24.78 -3.70 0.89
N LEU A 211 24.30 -4.88 0.47
CA LEU A 211 24.92 -6.17 0.77
C LEU A 211 26.15 -6.47 -0.09
N ALA A 212 26.23 -5.95 -1.33
CA ALA A 212 27.28 -6.28 -2.30
C ALA A 212 28.72 -6.02 -1.80
N GLY A 213 28.89 -5.20 -0.78
CA GLY A 213 30.17 -4.97 -0.10
C GLY A 213 30.36 -5.76 1.19
N LYS A 214 29.34 -6.50 1.65
CA LYS A 214 29.32 -7.14 2.97
C LYS A 214 29.20 -8.66 2.91
N SER A 215 28.31 -9.21 2.07
CA SER A 215 28.11 -10.64 1.91
C SER A 215 27.42 -10.95 0.56
N GLU A 216 28.17 -11.58 -0.35
CA GLU A 216 27.63 -12.01 -1.64
C GLU A 216 26.63 -13.16 -1.51
N GLU A 217 26.76 -13.96 -0.46
CA GLU A 217 25.87 -15.08 -0.15
C GLU A 217 24.47 -14.58 0.24
N LEU A 218 24.38 -13.61 1.15
CA LEU A 218 23.13 -12.97 1.51
C LEU A 218 22.49 -12.20 0.33
N ALA A 219 23.31 -11.65 -0.57
CA ALA A 219 22.81 -10.99 -1.78
C ALA A 219 22.12 -11.99 -2.72
N LYS A 220 22.64 -13.21 -2.86
CA LYS A 220 22.04 -14.30 -3.65
C LYS A 220 20.72 -14.80 -3.02
N GLU A 221 20.67 -14.92 -1.69
CA GLU A 221 19.42 -15.30 -1.00
C GLU A 221 18.34 -14.22 -1.16
N LEU A 222 18.72 -12.94 -1.14
CA LEU A 222 17.80 -11.83 -1.39
C LEU A 222 17.24 -11.85 -2.82
N ASP A 223 18.04 -12.22 -3.82
CA ASP A 223 17.59 -12.32 -5.22
C ASP A 223 16.46 -13.35 -5.39
N LYS A 224 16.49 -14.44 -4.62
CA LYS A 224 15.42 -15.46 -4.62
C LYS A 224 14.07 -14.93 -4.12
N LEU A 225 14.05 -13.79 -3.43
CA LEU A 225 12.80 -13.15 -3.01
C LEU A 225 12.11 -12.37 -4.14
N ALA A 226 12.86 -12.07 -5.22
CA ALA A 226 12.36 -11.29 -6.37
C ALA A 226 11.73 -12.18 -7.46
N GLU A 227 11.96 -13.50 -7.39
CA GLU A 227 11.38 -14.52 -8.27
C GLU A 227 9.97 -14.93 -7.80
#